data_1e6adc826dc9d19577d8806a9d3c2776
#
_entry.id   1e6adc826dc9d19577d8806a9d3c2776
#
_cell.length_a   1.000
_cell.length_b   1.000
_cell.length_c   1.000
_cell.angle_alpha   90.00
_cell.angle_beta   90.00
_cell.angle_gamma   90.00
#
_symmetry.space_group_name_H-M   'P 1'
#
loop_
_entity.id
_entity.type
_entity.pdbx_description
1 polymer ?
#
loop_
_entity_poly.entity_id
_entity_poly.type
_entity_poly.pdbx_seq_one_letter_code
_entity_poly.pdbx_strand_id
1 'polypeptide(L)'
;VIPLGAIIFMSAGRHPLVGIAAAFSGVSGGFAANMVPTGNDALLQGFTQAAAQLLDSTYTVNTLCNLFFGIVSSIVITLVGWWVTERIVEPRVSKMAIDGDFKHDEDMSNVTPQESRAFRRASLVMLLGLSALAAAAWPEGSMLRGTDGSLTSYSAPIMKSIVPLIFLIFILPGIVYGFVSGTFKSGKDVIGAMNDSMSKMGSYMVMAFFCAMFIKAFSDSNIGTLF
;
A
#
# COMPACT_ATOMS: atom_id res chain seq x y z
N VAL A 1 4.80 10.15 5.96
CA VAL A 1 6.02 9.64 5.27
C VAL A 1 7.01 10.76 5.01
N ILE A 2 6.61 11.89 4.40
CA ILE A 2 7.54 12.98 4.02
C ILE A 2 8.26 13.60 5.24
N PRO A 3 7.57 14.01 6.34
CA PRO A 3 8.25 14.51 7.53
C PRO A 3 9.19 13.47 8.17
N LEU A 4 8.80 12.19 8.12
CA LEU A 4 9.62 11.10 8.63
C LEU A 4 10.93 10.97 7.85
N GLY A 5 10.90 11.18 6.52
CA GLY A 5 12.10 11.23 5.70
C GLY A 5 13.08 12.32 6.15
N ALA A 6 12.58 13.51 6.49
CA ALA A 6 13.40 14.59 7.03
C ALA A 6 14.09 14.19 8.35
N ILE A 7 13.34 13.60 9.27
CA ILE A 7 13.82 13.17 10.59
C ILE A 7 14.89 12.09 10.47
N ILE A 8 14.66 11.08 9.62
CA ILE A 8 15.61 9.98 9.40
C ILE A 8 16.94 10.51 8.85
N PHE A 9 16.89 11.40 7.85
CA PHE A 9 18.10 11.97 7.28
C PHE A 9 18.83 12.88 8.29
N MET A 10 18.10 13.65 9.06
CA MET A 10 18.64 14.48 10.12
C MET A 10 19.31 13.65 11.22
N SER A 11 18.70 12.56 11.65
CA SER A 11 19.28 11.62 12.64
C SER A 11 20.53 10.91 12.11
N ALA A 12 20.65 10.75 10.78
CA ALA A 12 21.82 10.24 10.10
C ALA A 12 22.90 11.31 9.81
N GLY A 13 22.74 12.55 10.31
CA GLY A 13 23.65 13.66 10.08
C GLY A 13 23.59 14.23 8.64
N ARG A 14 22.54 13.93 7.89
CA ARG A 14 22.33 14.40 6.51
C ARG A 14 21.32 15.54 6.49
N HIS A 15 21.34 16.34 5.43
CA HIS A 15 20.46 17.50 5.33
C HIS A 15 18.97 17.08 5.22
N PRO A 16 18.05 17.64 6.03
CA PRO A 16 16.64 17.23 6.09
C PRO A 16 15.89 17.39 4.75
N LEU A 17 16.24 18.41 3.94
CA LEU A 17 15.64 18.60 2.61
C LEU A 17 15.93 17.44 1.66
N VAL A 18 17.08 16.76 1.81
CA VAL A 18 17.37 15.55 1.03
C VAL A 18 16.41 14.43 1.40
N GLY A 19 16.13 14.27 2.70
CA GLY A 19 15.16 13.31 3.21
C GLY A 19 13.72 13.60 2.72
N ILE A 20 13.34 14.88 2.73
CA ILE A 20 12.05 15.33 2.17
C ILE A 20 11.96 14.99 0.69
N ALA A 21 12.98 15.35 -0.10
CA ALA A 21 13.00 15.09 -1.54
C ALA A 21 12.95 13.59 -1.85
N ALA A 22 13.72 12.77 -1.13
CA ALA A 22 13.72 11.33 -1.28
C ALA A 22 12.36 10.71 -0.92
N ALA A 23 11.78 11.10 0.21
CA ALA A 23 10.47 10.62 0.63
C ALA A 23 9.35 11.06 -0.32
N PHE A 24 9.38 12.31 -0.79
CA PHE A 24 8.41 12.84 -1.75
C PHE A 24 8.51 12.11 -3.10
N SER A 25 9.72 11.93 -3.62
CA SER A 25 9.93 11.19 -4.88
C SER A 25 9.50 9.72 -4.76
N GLY A 26 9.75 9.09 -3.61
CA GLY A 26 9.30 7.73 -3.31
C GLY A 26 7.77 7.60 -3.27
N VAL A 27 7.09 8.55 -2.62
CA VAL A 27 5.61 8.56 -2.57
C VAL A 27 5.01 8.85 -3.96
N SER A 28 5.59 9.79 -4.71
CA SER A 28 5.07 10.20 -6.02
C SER A 28 5.41 9.19 -7.12
N GLY A 29 6.68 8.83 -7.25
CA GLY A 29 7.16 7.91 -8.30
C GLY A 29 6.91 6.43 -8.00
N GLY A 30 6.85 6.07 -6.73
CA GLY A 30 6.62 4.70 -6.26
C GLY A 30 5.17 4.35 -5.96
N PHE A 31 4.22 5.26 -6.20
CA PHE A 31 2.82 5.07 -5.81
C PHE A 31 2.19 3.77 -6.35
N ALA A 32 2.50 3.41 -7.59
CA ALA A 32 2.00 2.20 -8.24
C ALA A 32 3.02 1.04 -8.24
N ALA A 33 4.22 1.25 -7.68
CA ALA A 33 5.28 0.25 -7.64
C ALA A 33 5.27 -0.48 -6.30
N ASN A 34 4.49 -1.54 -6.21
CA ASN A 34 4.32 -2.32 -4.98
C ASN A 34 4.93 -3.72 -5.13
N MET A 35 5.71 -4.15 -4.13
CA MET A 35 6.22 -5.53 -4.05
C MET A 35 5.17 -6.53 -3.56
N VAL A 36 4.13 -6.04 -2.91
CA VAL A 36 3.05 -6.85 -2.31
C VAL A 36 1.73 -6.33 -2.85
N PRO A 37 0.78 -7.21 -3.17
CA PRO A 37 -0.55 -6.80 -3.61
C PRO A 37 -1.22 -5.88 -2.59
N THR A 38 -1.85 -4.83 -3.09
CA THR A 38 -2.53 -3.81 -2.29
C THR A 38 -4.00 -3.71 -2.68
N GLY A 39 -4.78 -2.96 -1.89
CA GLY A 39 -6.16 -2.65 -2.24
C GLY A 39 -6.30 -1.90 -3.57
N ASN A 40 -5.28 -1.13 -3.96
CA ASN A 40 -5.25 -0.43 -5.25
C ASN A 40 -5.19 -1.40 -6.44
N ASP A 41 -4.47 -2.52 -6.32
CA ASP A 41 -4.39 -3.51 -7.39
C ASP A 41 -5.76 -4.12 -7.68
N ALA A 42 -6.52 -4.43 -6.62
CA ALA A 42 -7.88 -4.94 -6.75
C ALA A 42 -8.85 -3.91 -7.35
N LEU A 43 -8.71 -2.62 -6.97
CA LEU A 43 -9.51 -1.54 -7.51
C LEU A 43 -9.23 -1.34 -9.01
N LEU A 44 -7.95 -1.25 -9.38
CA LEU A 44 -7.53 -1.05 -10.78
C LEU A 44 -7.86 -2.26 -11.65
N GLN A 45 -7.78 -3.48 -11.09
CA GLN A 45 -8.23 -4.69 -11.78
C GLN A 45 -9.71 -4.60 -12.13
N GLY A 46 -10.57 -4.07 -11.25
CA GLY A 46 -11.99 -3.89 -11.55
C GLY A 46 -12.24 -3.01 -12.77
N PHE A 47 -11.50 -1.90 -12.91
CA PHE A 47 -11.59 -1.05 -14.09
C PHE A 47 -11.05 -1.73 -15.34
N THR A 48 -9.91 -2.41 -15.22
CA THR A 48 -9.31 -3.15 -16.33
C THR A 48 -10.22 -4.29 -16.80
N GLN A 49 -10.86 -4.98 -15.85
CA GLN A 49 -11.85 -6.04 -16.15
C GLN A 49 -13.02 -5.50 -16.95
N ALA A 50 -13.59 -4.37 -16.53
CA ALA A 50 -14.70 -3.75 -17.22
C ALA A 50 -14.32 -3.32 -18.65
N ALA A 51 -13.10 -2.74 -18.82
CA ALA A 51 -12.60 -2.37 -20.12
C ALA A 51 -12.33 -3.58 -21.04
N ALA A 52 -11.72 -4.65 -20.52
CA ALA A 52 -11.44 -5.86 -21.29
C ALA A 52 -12.73 -6.54 -21.79
N GLN A 53 -13.79 -6.54 -20.98
CA GLN A 53 -15.08 -7.12 -21.34
C GLN A 53 -15.84 -6.34 -22.44
N LEU A 54 -15.39 -5.14 -22.80
CA LEU A 54 -15.90 -4.44 -23.99
C LEU A 54 -15.50 -5.14 -25.28
N LEU A 55 -14.32 -5.76 -25.30
CA LEU A 55 -13.78 -6.45 -26.47
C LEU A 55 -14.15 -7.95 -26.43
N ASP A 56 -14.04 -8.58 -25.28
CA ASP A 56 -14.36 -9.98 -25.06
C ASP A 56 -15.07 -10.16 -23.72
N SER A 57 -16.38 -10.41 -23.76
CA SER A 57 -17.23 -10.59 -22.58
C SER A 57 -16.82 -11.77 -21.68
N THR A 58 -16.03 -12.70 -22.22
CA THR A 58 -15.55 -13.89 -21.48
C THR A 58 -14.18 -13.68 -20.85
N TYR A 59 -13.49 -12.60 -21.22
CA TYR A 59 -12.13 -12.34 -20.72
C TYR A 59 -12.14 -11.99 -19.25
N THR A 60 -11.23 -12.61 -18.50
CA THR A 60 -11.05 -12.37 -17.06
C THR A 60 -9.65 -11.88 -16.76
N VAL A 61 -9.55 -10.74 -16.06
CA VAL A 61 -8.28 -10.13 -15.64
C VAL A 61 -7.95 -10.60 -14.23
N ASN A 62 -6.77 -11.17 -14.05
CA ASN A 62 -6.30 -11.57 -12.73
C ASN A 62 -5.94 -10.34 -11.90
N THR A 63 -6.29 -10.33 -10.61
CA THR A 63 -5.97 -9.24 -9.66
C THR A 63 -4.45 -9.05 -9.50
N LEU A 64 -3.67 -10.09 -9.74
CA LEU A 64 -2.20 -10.06 -9.65
C LEU A 64 -1.51 -9.82 -11.01
N CYS A 65 -2.24 -9.39 -12.05
CA CYS A 65 -1.68 -9.23 -13.39
C CYS A 65 -0.45 -8.29 -13.44
N ASN A 66 -0.42 -7.28 -12.58
CA ASN A 66 0.68 -6.31 -12.48
C ASN A 66 1.75 -6.65 -11.43
N LEU A 67 1.63 -7.77 -10.72
CA LEU A 67 2.53 -8.09 -9.61
C LEU A 67 4.01 -8.10 -10.01
N PHE A 68 4.35 -8.80 -11.10
CA PHE A 68 5.74 -8.88 -11.57
C PHE A 68 6.27 -7.52 -12.02
N PHE A 69 5.45 -6.77 -12.75
CA PHE A 69 5.79 -5.40 -13.15
C PHE A 69 5.98 -4.50 -11.92
N GLY A 70 5.10 -4.59 -10.92
CA GLY A 70 5.20 -3.86 -9.66
C GLY A 70 6.49 -4.16 -8.90
N ILE A 71 6.89 -5.43 -8.80
CA ILE A 71 8.14 -5.85 -8.15
C ILE A 71 9.35 -5.27 -8.88
N VAL A 72 9.44 -5.44 -10.19
CA VAL A 72 10.56 -4.91 -11.00
C VAL A 72 10.61 -3.39 -10.93
N SER A 73 9.46 -2.72 -11.06
CA SER A 73 9.36 -1.26 -10.94
C SER A 73 9.82 -0.76 -9.58
N SER A 74 9.45 -1.44 -8.49
CA SER A 74 9.89 -1.08 -7.14
C SER A 74 11.41 -1.14 -7.01
N ILE A 75 12.05 -2.17 -7.55
CA ILE A 75 13.51 -2.31 -7.54
C ILE A 75 14.15 -1.18 -8.35
N VAL A 76 13.67 -0.95 -9.57
CA VAL A 76 14.21 0.09 -10.47
C VAL A 76 14.06 1.48 -9.86
N ILE A 77 12.86 1.82 -9.37
CA ILE A 77 12.59 3.14 -8.74
C ILE A 77 13.44 3.33 -7.50
N THR A 78 13.62 2.29 -6.69
CA THR A 78 14.48 2.37 -5.50
C THR A 78 15.94 2.63 -5.88
N LEU A 79 16.48 1.90 -6.84
CA LEU A 79 17.87 2.07 -7.27
C LEU A 79 18.11 3.44 -7.92
N VAL A 80 17.20 3.86 -8.82
CA VAL A 80 17.28 5.16 -9.48
C VAL A 80 17.10 6.28 -8.46
N GLY A 81 16.11 6.18 -7.58
CA GLY A 81 15.85 7.15 -6.50
C GLY A 81 17.05 7.30 -5.55
N TRP A 82 17.64 6.19 -5.16
CA TRP A 82 18.86 6.19 -4.35
C TRP A 82 20.02 6.88 -5.07
N TRP A 83 20.30 6.49 -6.33
CA TRP A 83 21.37 7.10 -7.13
C TRP A 83 21.16 8.60 -7.34
N VAL A 84 19.93 9.03 -7.68
CA VAL A 84 19.60 10.46 -7.85
C VAL A 84 19.75 11.22 -6.54
N THR A 85 19.29 10.63 -5.43
CA THR A 85 19.38 11.27 -4.11
C THR A 85 20.84 11.51 -3.71
N GLU A 86 21.70 10.51 -3.83
CA GLU A 86 23.10 10.62 -3.40
C GLU A 86 24.00 11.40 -4.37
N ARG A 87 23.76 11.27 -5.68
CA ARG A 87 24.64 11.85 -6.68
C ARG A 87 24.21 13.23 -7.18
N ILE A 88 22.92 13.52 -7.13
CA ILE A 88 22.38 14.75 -7.71
C ILE A 88 21.82 15.67 -6.62
N VAL A 89 20.95 15.16 -5.74
CA VAL A 89 20.24 15.98 -4.77
C VAL A 89 21.13 16.37 -3.62
N GLU A 90 21.77 15.41 -2.96
CA GLU A 90 22.58 15.65 -1.78
C GLU A 90 23.76 16.61 -2.01
N PRO A 91 24.56 16.50 -3.07
CA PRO A 91 25.66 17.46 -3.29
C PRO A 91 25.21 18.89 -3.53
N ARG A 92 23.96 19.09 -3.96
CA ARG A 92 23.39 20.41 -4.20
C ARG A 92 22.80 21.02 -2.92
N VAL A 93 22.14 20.20 -2.12
CA VAL A 93 21.42 20.61 -0.92
C VAL A 93 22.33 20.70 0.30
N SER A 94 23.35 19.87 0.40
CA SER A 94 24.31 19.85 1.54
C SER A 94 25.04 21.18 1.76
N LYS A 95 25.10 22.04 0.73
CA LYS A 95 25.70 23.38 0.80
C LYS A 95 24.72 24.46 1.28
N MET A 96 23.45 24.15 1.39
CA MET A 96 22.42 25.07 1.85
C MET A 96 22.43 25.14 3.38
N ALA A 97 22.25 26.34 3.93
CA ALA A 97 22.01 26.49 5.36
C ALA A 97 20.63 25.89 5.71
N ILE A 98 20.58 25.17 6.82
CA ILE A 98 19.29 24.71 7.36
C ILE A 98 18.62 25.95 7.95
N ASP A 99 17.57 26.46 7.25
CA ASP A 99 16.80 27.59 7.69
C ASP A 99 15.61 27.10 8.52
N GLY A 100 15.56 27.51 9.79
CA GLY A 100 14.50 27.17 10.73
C GLY A 100 15.02 26.62 12.06
N ASP A 101 14.35 27.03 13.15
CA ASP A 101 14.52 26.46 14.48
C ASP A 101 13.89 25.03 14.48
N PHE A 102 14.61 24.07 13.90
CA PHE A 102 14.29 22.67 14.14
C PHE A 102 14.67 22.36 15.58
N LYS A 103 13.79 22.66 16.52
CA LYS A 103 13.83 22.02 17.82
C LYS A 103 13.81 20.55 17.52
N HIS A 104 14.91 19.88 17.86
CA HIS A 104 14.94 18.43 17.94
C HIS A 104 13.76 18.05 18.84
N ASP A 105 12.65 17.65 18.25
CA ASP A 105 11.66 16.87 18.98
C ASP A 105 12.35 15.53 19.24
N GLU A 106 13.13 15.50 20.33
CA GLU A 106 13.79 14.30 20.85
C GLU A 106 12.76 13.19 21.07
N ASP A 107 11.50 13.56 21.25
CA ASP A 107 10.35 12.66 21.39
C ASP A 107 10.07 11.83 20.13
N MET A 108 10.35 12.32 18.92
CA MET A 108 10.09 11.59 17.68
C MET A 108 11.20 10.60 17.30
N SER A 109 12.40 10.74 17.84
CA SER A 109 13.53 9.83 17.58
C SER A 109 13.63 8.67 18.58
N ASN A 110 13.00 8.81 19.75
CA ASN A 110 13.08 7.82 20.82
C ASN A 110 11.85 6.91 20.84
N VAL A 111 12.01 5.71 20.30
CA VAL A 111 10.97 4.66 20.42
C VAL A 111 10.88 4.23 21.89
N THR A 112 9.73 4.46 22.50
CA THR A 112 9.52 4.07 23.90
C THR A 112 9.54 2.53 24.04
N PRO A 113 9.93 2.00 25.21
CA PRO A 113 9.89 0.56 25.46
C PRO A 113 8.47 -0.04 25.31
N GLN A 114 7.44 0.78 25.45
CA GLN A 114 6.05 0.39 25.25
C GLN A 114 5.71 0.24 23.78
N GLU A 115 6.12 1.18 22.94
CA GLU A 115 5.96 1.12 21.48
C GLU A 115 6.73 -0.04 20.85
N SER A 116 7.95 -0.30 21.34
CA SER A 116 8.74 -1.45 20.90
C SER A 116 8.06 -2.78 21.22
N ARG A 117 7.42 -2.88 22.41
CA ARG A 117 6.60 -4.05 22.79
C ARG A 117 5.35 -4.18 21.93
N ALA A 118 4.68 -3.04 21.67
CA ALA A 118 3.51 -2.98 20.82
C ALA A 118 3.85 -3.46 19.38
N PHE A 119 4.94 -2.95 18.83
CA PHE A 119 5.41 -3.34 17.50
C PHE A 119 5.72 -4.84 17.40
N ARG A 120 6.45 -5.40 18.38
CA ARG A 120 6.75 -6.83 18.39
C ARG A 120 5.50 -7.70 18.45
N ARG A 121 4.49 -7.32 19.28
CA ARG A 121 3.22 -8.06 19.38
C ARG A 121 2.41 -7.94 18.09
N ALA A 122 2.33 -6.76 17.50
CA ALA A 122 1.65 -6.54 16.22
C ALA A 122 2.31 -7.34 15.09
N SER A 123 3.65 -7.33 15.00
CA SER A 123 4.40 -8.13 14.04
C SER A 123 4.18 -9.63 14.22
N LEU A 124 4.10 -10.10 15.46
CA LEU A 124 3.80 -11.50 15.76
C LEU A 124 2.39 -11.88 15.29
N VAL A 125 1.39 -11.04 15.54
CA VAL A 125 0.01 -11.26 15.06
C VAL A 125 -0.03 -11.27 13.54
N MET A 126 0.69 -10.37 12.86
CA MET A 126 0.79 -10.35 11.40
C MET A 126 1.42 -11.64 10.87
N LEU A 127 2.54 -12.09 11.47
CA LEU A 127 3.20 -13.33 11.07
C LEU A 127 2.31 -14.56 11.32
N LEU A 128 1.59 -14.60 12.45
CA LEU A 128 0.62 -15.66 12.73
C LEU A 128 -0.53 -15.65 11.72
N GLY A 129 -1.05 -14.49 11.36
CA GLY A 129 -2.10 -14.35 10.35
C GLY A 129 -1.64 -14.84 8.96
N LEU A 130 -0.44 -14.43 8.54
CA LEU A 130 0.16 -14.87 7.28
C LEU A 130 0.46 -16.38 7.29
N SER A 131 1.00 -16.92 8.39
CA SER A 131 1.27 -18.35 8.51
C SER A 131 0.00 -19.18 8.54
N ALA A 132 -1.06 -18.72 9.21
CA ALA A 132 -2.36 -19.36 9.20
C ALA A 132 -2.99 -19.37 7.81
N LEU A 133 -2.90 -18.25 7.08
CA LEU A 133 -3.37 -18.18 5.69
C LEU A 133 -2.56 -19.12 4.78
N ALA A 134 -1.25 -19.15 4.92
CA ALA A 134 -0.38 -20.05 4.18
C ALA A 134 -0.70 -21.52 4.48
N ALA A 135 -0.87 -21.86 5.76
CA ALA A 135 -1.24 -23.22 6.17
C ALA A 135 -2.63 -23.62 5.65
N ALA A 136 -3.60 -22.71 5.64
CA ALA A 136 -4.93 -22.95 5.08
C ALA A 136 -4.90 -23.11 3.56
N ALA A 137 -4.00 -22.42 2.86
CA ALA A 137 -3.86 -22.50 1.40
C ALA A 137 -2.98 -23.66 0.92
N TRP A 138 -2.19 -24.28 1.82
CA TRP A 138 -1.20 -25.31 1.48
C TRP A 138 -1.81 -26.61 0.91
N PRO A 139 -2.85 -27.21 1.53
CA PRO A 139 -3.39 -28.48 1.06
C PRO A 139 -3.95 -28.37 -0.36
N GLU A 140 -3.74 -29.41 -1.17
CA GLU A 140 -4.27 -29.46 -2.55
C GLU A 140 -5.80 -29.43 -2.60
N GLY A 141 -6.48 -29.94 -1.56
CA GLY A 141 -7.94 -29.88 -1.39
C GLY A 141 -8.45 -28.67 -0.65
N SER A 142 -7.64 -27.59 -0.50
CA SER A 142 -8.06 -26.38 0.22
C SER A 142 -9.23 -25.68 -0.47
N MET A 143 -10.19 -25.24 0.33
CA MET A 143 -11.32 -24.41 -0.14
C MET A 143 -10.88 -23.04 -0.69
N LEU A 144 -9.61 -22.65 -0.48
CA LEU A 144 -9.04 -21.40 -0.99
C LEU A 144 -8.51 -21.52 -2.42
N ARG A 145 -8.35 -22.75 -2.92
CA ARG A 145 -7.86 -23.03 -4.28
C ARG A 145 -9.00 -23.01 -5.29
N GLY A 146 -8.68 -22.71 -6.53
CA GLY A 146 -9.59 -22.84 -7.65
C GLY A 146 -9.89 -24.31 -7.99
N THR A 147 -10.87 -24.54 -8.85
CA THR A 147 -11.24 -25.88 -9.34
C THR A 147 -10.11 -26.55 -10.13
N ASP A 148 -9.15 -25.76 -10.58
CA ASP A 148 -7.91 -26.19 -11.25
C ASP A 148 -6.74 -26.48 -10.28
N GLY A 149 -6.99 -26.43 -8.97
CA GLY A 149 -5.98 -26.58 -7.92
C GLY A 149 -5.04 -25.38 -7.76
N SER A 150 -5.17 -24.34 -8.58
CA SER A 150 -4.33 -23.15 -8.54
C SER A 150 -4.80 -22.17 -7.47
N LEU A 151 -3.83 -21.48 -6.81
CA LEU A 151 -4.09 -20.36 -5.90
C LEU A 151 -4.20 -19.03 -6.65
N THR A 152 -3.63 -18.94 -7.85
CA THR A 152 -3.51 -17.70 -8.63
C THR A 152 -4.57 -17.57 -9.72
N SER A 153 -5.38 -18.57 -9.93
CA SER A 153 -6.51 -18.53 -10.87
C SER A 153 -7.54 -17.49 -10.44
N TYR A 154 -8.09 -16.76 -11.38
CA TYR A 154 -9.18 -15.80 -11.12
C TYR A 154 -10.40 -16.47 -10.44
N SER A 155 -10.66 -17.75 -10.76
CA SER A 155 -11.74 -18.53 -10.16
C SER A 155 -11.47 -18.93 -8.71
N ALA A 156 -10.21 -18.89 -8.25
CA ALA A 156 -9.83 -19.30 -6.91
C ALA A 156 -10.51 -18.40 -5.84
N PRO A 157 -11.14 -18.97 -4.81
CA PRO A 157 -11.76 -18.22 -3.74
C PRO A 157 -10.79 -17.27 -3.02
N ILE A 158 -9.50 -17.64 -2.90
CA ILE A 158 -8.49 -16.74 -2.32
C ILE A 158 -8.32 -15.46 -3.14
N MET A 159 -8.37 -15.54 -4.48
CA MET A 159 -8.28 -14.35 -5.34
C MET A 159 -9.54 -13.49 -5.26
N LYS A 160 -10.70 -14.10 -5.17
CA LYS A 160 -11.97 -13.37 -4.96
C LYS A 160 -12.05 -12.72 -3.59
N SER A 161 -11.36 -13.27 -2.59
CA SER A 161 -11.34 -12.79 -1.22
C SER A 161 -10.09 -11.96 -0.90
N ILE A 162 -9.28 -11.58 -1.89
CA ILE A 162 -7.99 -10.91 -1.66
C ILE A 162 -8.15 -9.58 -0.91
N VAL A 163 -9.21 -8.81 -1.20
CA VAL A 163 -9.48 -7.51 -0.56
C VAL A 163 -9.79 -7.69 0.93
N PRO A 164 -10.78 -8.50 1.35
CA PRO A 164 -11.03 -8.73 2.76
C PRO A 164 -9.85 -9.43 3.47
N LEU A 165 -9.07 -10.26 2.80
CA LEU A 165 -7.88 -10.86 3.38
C LEU A 165 -6.80 -9.83 3.68
N ILE A 166 -6.49 -8.94 2.74
CA ILE A 166 -5.57 -7.81 2.95
C ILE A 166 -6.07 -6.95 4.12
N PHE A 167 -7.35 -6.60 4.14
CA PHE A 167 -7.93 -5.83 5.23
C PHE A 167 -7.70 -6.50 6.59
N LEU A 168 -7.98 -7.80 6.74
CA LEU A 168 -7.80 -8.53 7.98
C LEU A 168 -6.33 -8.62 8.40
N ILE A 169 -5.41 -8.87 7.46
CA ILE A 169 -3.96 -8.96 7.71
C ILE A 169 -3.41 -7.63 8.28
N PHE A 170 -3.96 -6.50 7.88
CA PHE A 170 -3.48 -5.20 8.36
C PHE A 170 -4.26 -4.67 9.56
N ILE A 171 -5.58 -4.88 9.63
CA ILE A 171 -6.37 -4.34 10.74
C ILE A 171 -6.10 -5.03 12.07
N LEU A 172 -5.91 -6.36 12.07
CA LEU A 172 -5.67 -7.10 13.32
C LEU A 172 -4.37 -6.67 14.01
N PRO A 173 -3.20 -6.63 13.33
CA PRO A 173 -1.99 -6.07 13.91
C PRO A 173 -2.13 -4.60 14.32
N GLY A 174 -2.84 -3.80 13.53
CA GLY A 174 -3.09 -2.39 13.83
C GLY A 174 -3.87 -2.20 15.13
N ILE A 175 -4.92 -2.97 15.34
CA ILE A 175 -5.69 -2.97 16.60
C ILE A 175 -4.81 -3.39 17.78
N VAL A 176 -4.04 -4.47 17.62
CA VAL A 176 -3.15 -4.97 18.69
C VAL A 176 -2.09 -3.91 19.02
N TYR A 177 -1.49 -3.29 18.01
CA TYR A 177 -0.54 -2.19 18.20
C TYR A 177 -1.20 -1.05 19.00
N GLY A 178 -2.36 -0.59 18.57
CA GLY A 178 -3.06 0.53 19.17
C GLY A 178 -3.40 0.31 20.64
N PHE A 179 -3.86 -0.88 21.03
CA PHE A 179 -4.14 -1.19 22.43
C PHE A 179 -2.88 -1.38 23.27
N VAL A 180 -1.83 -2.00 22.73
CA VAL A 180 -0.58 -2.25 23.47
C VAL A 180 0.25 -0.98 23.63
N SER A 181 0.25 -0.10 22.61
CA SER A 181 0.90 1.22 22.68
C SER A 181 0.14 2.19 23.61
N GLY A 182 -1.15 1.90 23.91
CA GLY A 182 -2.00 2.80 24.68
C GLY A 182 -2.67 3.90 23.84
N THR A 183 -2.49 3.89 22.53
CA THR A 183 -3.15 4.82 21.59
C THR A 183 -4.67 4.59 21.59
N PHE A 184 -5.10 3.33 21.61
CA PHE A 184 -6.50 2.95 21.75
C PHE A 184 -6.80 2.55 23.19
N LYS A 185 -7.82 3.14 23.79
CA LYS A 185 -8.32 2.84 25.13
C LYS A 185 -9.67 2.12 25.07
N SER A 186 -10.38 2.25 23.95
CA SER A 186 -11.71 1.68 23.80
C SER A 186 -11.97 1.31 22.32
N GLY A 187 -13.01 0.50 22.10
CA GLY A 187 -13.47 0.19 20.73
C GLY A 187 -13.92 1.43 19.96
N LYS A 188 -14.33 2.50 20.64
CA LYS A 188 -14.69 3.78 19.98
C LYS A 188 -13.48 4.42 19.31
N ASP A 189 -12.29 4.29 19.88
CA ASP A 189 -11.06 4.86 19.33
C ASP A 189 -10.69 4.13 18.02
N VAL A 190 -10.92 2.81 17.97
CA VAL A 190 -10.72 2.02 16.75
C VAL A 190 -11.69 2.50 15.66
N ILE A 191 -12.96 2.68 15.97
CA ILE A 191 -13.96 3.18 15.02
C ILE A 191 -13.61 4.60 14.59
N GLY A 192 -13.14 5.46 15.50
CA GLY A 192 -12.68 6.80 15.19
C GLY A 192 -11.53 6.79 14.17
N ALA A 193 -10.50 5.98 14.39
CA ALA A 193 -9.38 5.83 13.48
C ALA A 193 -9.81 5.28 12.09
N MET A 194 -10.78 4.37 12.06
CA MET A 194 -11.36 3.88 10.79
C MET A 194 -12.12 5.01 10.06
N ASN A 195 -12.91 5.80 10.77
CA ASN A 195 -13.62 6.94 10.18
C ASN A 195 -12.68 7.99 9.61
N ASP A 196 -11.60 8.32 10.34
CA ASP A 196 -10.57 9.24 9.86
C ASP A 196 -9.88 8.73 8.61
N SER A 197 -9.61 7.42 8.54
CA SER A 197 -9.04 6.78 7.37
C SER A 197 -10.00 6.84 6.17
N MET A 198 -11.29 6.57 6.37
CA MET A 198 -12.32 6.66 5.32
C MET A 198 -12.51 8.11 4.84
N SER A 199 -12.47 9.09 5.74
CA SER A 199 -12.55 10.51 5.36
C SER A 199 -11.41 10.91 4.42
N LYS A 200 -10.19 10.41 4.64
CA LYS A 200 -9.05 10.63 3.75
C LYS A 200 -9.20 9.98 2.38
N MET A 201 -10.03 8.94 2.27
CA MET A 201 -10.33 8.25 1.01
C MET A 201 -11.45 8.93 0.19
N GLY A 202 -12.06 10.01 0.70
CA GLY A 202 -13.20 10.67 0.06
C GLY A 202 -12.92 11.09 -1.39
N SER A 203 -11.79 11.73 -1.67
CA SER A 203 -11.40 12.11 -3.04
C SER A 203 -11.22 10.89 -3.96
N TYR A 204 -10.75 9.78 -3.41
CA TYR A 204 -10.59 8.53 -4.14
C TYR A 204 -11.95 7.94 -4.55
N MET A 205 -12.93 7.97 -3.65
CA MET A 205 -14.29 7.48 -3.93
C MET A 205 -14.97 8.33 -5.01
N VAL A 206 -14.81 9.66 -4.98
CA VAL A 206 -15.32 10.56 -6.01
C VAL A 206 -14.70 10.26 -7.37
N MET A 207 -13.36 10.12 -7.42
CA MET A 207 -12.66 9.75 -8.64
C MET A 207 -13.13 8.39 -9.20
N ALA A 208 -13.23 7.38 -8.33
CA ALA A 208 -13.70 6.05 -8.71
C ALA A 208 -15.12 6.07 -9.27
N PHE A 209 -16.01 6.88 -8.69
CA PHE A 209 -17.38 7.07 -9.19
C PHE A 209 -17.39 7.63 -10.62
N PHE A 210 -16.64 8.70 -10.89
CA PHE A 210 -16.59 9.28 -12.25
C PHE A 210 -15.90 8.35 -13.24
N CYS A 211 -14.86 7.62 -12.85
CA CYS A 211 -14.25 6.60 -13.70
C CYS A 211 -15.24 5.50 -14.06
N ALA A 212 -16.00 5.01 -13.09
CA ALA A 212 -17.02 3.99 -13.34
C ALA A 212 -18.12 4.49 -14.28
N MET A 213 -18.57 5.75 -14.10
CA MET A 213 -19.54 6.38 -15.01
C MET A 213 -18.98 6.50 -16.44
N PHE A 214 -17.70 6.93 -16.56
CA PHE A 214 -17.04 7.03 -17.87
C PHE A 214 -16.97 5.66 -18.56
N ILE A 215 -16.51 4.63 -17.87
CA ILE A 215 -16.41 3.27 -18.42
C ILE A 215 -17.80 2.78 -18.84
N LYS A 216 -18.81 3.00 -18.02
CA LYS A 216 -20.18 2.60 -18.34
C LYS A 216 -20.71 3.33 -19.59
N ALA A 217 -20.54 4.64 -19.67
CA ALA A 217 -20.95 5.43 -20.81
C ALA A 217 -20.20 5.02 -22.10
N PHE A 218 -18.90 4.74 -21.99
CA PHE A 218 -18.07 4.27 -23.09
C PHE A 218 -18.52 2.88 -23.58
N SER A 219 -18.83 1.99 -22.63
CA SER A 219 -19.39 0.66 -22.92
C SER A 219 -20.73 0.75 -23.66
N ASP A 220 -21.66 1.55 -23.13
CA ASP A 220 -23.02 1.65 -23.68
C ASP A 220 -23.04 2.36 -25.05
N SER A 221 -22.08 3.23 -25.32
CA SER A 221 -21.94 3.93 -26.60
C SER A 221 -21.40 3.06 -27.73
N ASN A 222 -20.86 1.87 -27.44
CA ASN A 222 -20.17 0.99 -28.37
C ASN A 222 -19.00 1.65 -29.15
N ILE A 223 -18.53 2.82 -28.70
CA ILE A 223 -17.40 3.53 -29.33
C ILE A 223 -16.12 2.66 -29.32
N GLY A 224 -15.91 1.87 -28.23
CA GLY A 224 -14.75 0.99 -28.10
C GLY A 224 -14.66 -0.10 -29.17
N THR A 225 -15.75 -0.44 -29.84
CA THR A 225 -15.74 -1.42 -30.95
C THR A 225 -15.44 -0.80 -32.32
N LEU A 226 -15.37 0.54 -32.37
CA LEU A 226 -15.07 1.29 -33.61
C LEU A 226 -13.59 1.59 -33.77
N PHE A 227 -12.77 1.39 -32.70
CA PHE A 227 -11.33 1.57 -32.70
C PHE A 227 -10.62 0.22 -32.60
#